data_2daf1bfb4a29d6c749d45d3afa57a12b
#
_entry.id   2daf1bfb4a29d6c749d45d3afa57a12b
#
_cell.length_a   1.000
_cell.length_b   1.000
_cell.length_c   1.000
_cell.angle_alpha   90.00
_cell.angle_beta   90.00
_cell.angle_gamma   90.00
#
_symmetry.space_group_name_H-M   'P 1'
#
loop_
_entity.id
_entity.type
_entity.pdbx_description
1 polymer ?
#
loop_
_entity_poly.entity_id
_entity_poly.type
_entity_poly.pdbx_seq_one_letter_code
_entity_poly.pdbx_strand_id
1 'polypeptide(L)'
;MRRQHFYLSTIDPQAGALARAHGLGVEIAEFCTAWNLDEHFPETDRTLEKTLAGISHRVLHGPFNELFPCAIDPKARQLAKFRYRQARDMARYYGADKVILHGGYNPWLYYPVWYQEQSIAFWREFEIPEGMTVCLENVLEPEPEMLLQIVREVDNPQLGLCLDVGHVNAYSQVPVMEWLETCAGFIRHFHIHNNFGDQDSHQNLQEGTIPVKALLERAETLCPQATMTLEIPEGESSVHWLEEHIF
;
A
#
# COMPACT_ATOMS: atom_id res chain seq x y z
N MET A 1 -0.77 14.12 -14.46
CA MET A 1 -0.55 13.84 -13.01
C MET A 1 0.62 14.65 -12.46
N ARG A 2 0.69 14.88 -11.15
CA ARG A 2 1.77 15.67 -10.53
C ARG A 2 2.84 14.74 -9.99
N ARG A 3 4.13 15.02 -10.23
CA ARG A 3 5.28 14.25 -9.71
C ARG A 3 5.20 14.01 -8.20
N GLN A 4 4.76 14.99 -7.43
CA GLN A 4 4.63 14.91 -5.98
C GLN A 4 3.61 13.86 -5.47
N HIS A 5 2.80 13.27 -6.37
CA HIS A 5 1.89 12.18 -6.03
C HIS A 5 2.55 10.81 -6.22
N PHE A 6 3.76 10.75 -6.76
CA PHE A 6 4.47 9.50 -6.99
C PHE A 6 5.58 9.28 -5.96
N TYR A 7 5.71 8.04 -5.55
CA TYR A 7 6.65 7.56 -4.55
C TYR A 7 7.41 6.35 -5.11
N LEU A 8 8.59 6.10 -4.57
CA LEU A 8 9.35 4.88 -4.83
C LEU A 8 9.43 4.08 -3.53
N SER A 9 9.13 2.79 -3.61
CA SER A 9 9.30 1.88 -2.48
C SER A 9 10.78 1.63 -2.22
N THR A 10 11.19 1.61 -0.95
CA THR A 10 12.57 1.26 -0.53
C THR A 10 12.91 -0.22 -0.71
N ILE A 11 12.02 -1.03 -1.29
CA ILE A 11 12.40 -2.33 -1.85
C ILE A 11 13.45 -2.18 -2.96
N ASP A 12 13.46 -1.03 -3.67
CA ASP A 12 14.56 -0.60 -4.53
C ASP A 12 15.66 0.06 -3.68
N PRO A 13 16.87 -0.51 -3.60
CA PRO A 13 17.98 0.10 -2.87
C PRO A 13 18.36 1.51 -3.35
N GLN A 14 17.97 1.89 -4.57
CA GLN A 14 18.22 3.19 -5.17
C GLN A 14 17.06 4.18 -4.96
N ALA A 15 15.95 3.78 -4.34
CA ALA A 15 14.74 4.59 -4.20
C ALA A 15 15.02 6.01 -3.69
N GLY A 16 15.85 6.16 -2.65
CA GLY A 16 16.20 7.47 -2.12
C GLY A 16 16.99 8.36 -3.09
N ALA A 17 17.88 7.78 -3.89
CA ALA A 17 18.67 8.52 -4.89
C ALA A 17 17.78 8.93 -6.07
N LEU A 18 16.98 8.03 -6.58
CA LEU A 18 16.03 8.26 -7.67
C LEU A 18 14.96 9.27 -7.26
N ALA A 19 14.40 9.14 -6.06
CA ALA A 19 13.39 10.08 -5.56
C ALA A 19 13.92 11.52 -5.51
N ARG A 20 15.14 11.72 -5.01
CA ARG A 20 15.78 13.05 -5.03
C ARG A 20 16.05 13.57 -6.43
N ALA A 21 16.55 12.74 -7.33
CA ALA A 21 16.88 13.13 -8.70
C ALA A 21 15.64 13.55 -9.50
N HIS A 22 14.51 12.90 -9.26
CA HIS A 22 13.28 13.08 -10.05
C HIS A 22 12.17 13.84 -9.32
N GLY A 23 12.39 14.27 -8.06
CA GLY A 23 11.41 15.02 -7.27
C GLY A 23 10.19 14.20 -6.86
N LEU A 24 10.42 12.92 -6.52
CA LEU A 24 9.42 11.97 -6.06
C LEU A 24 9.45 11.82 -4.54
N GLY A 25 8.40 11.20 -3.96
CA GLY A 25 8.39 10.74 -2.58
C GLY A 25 9.02 9.37 -2.40
N VAL A 26 9.04 8.89 -1.15
CA VAL A 26 9.50 7.55 -0.80
C VAL A 26 8.47 6.84 0.08
N GLU A 27 8.21 5.59 -0.23
CA GLU A 27 7.53 4.66 0.66
C GLU A 27 8.54 3.80 1.39
N ILE A 28 8.46 3.85 2.72
CA ILE A 28 9.36 3.11 3.63
C ILE A 28 8.82 1.68 3.76
N ALA A 29 9.51 0.71 3.19
CA ALA A 29 9.13 -0.70 3.19
C ALA A 29 9.91 -1.55 4.21
N GLU A 30 10.90 -0.99 4.89
CA GLU A 30 11.72 -1.70 5.88
C GLU A 30 10.89 -2.30 7.03
N PHE A 31 9.76 -1.68 7.34
CA PHE A 31 8.88 -2.12 8.42
C PHE A 31 7.80 -3.12 8.02
N CYS A 32 7.86 -3.64 6.79
CA CYS A 32 7.05 -4.80 6.36
C CYS A 32 7.33 -6.03 7.23
N THR A 33 8.48 -6.10 7.89
CA THR A 33 8.83 -7.15 8.82
C THR A 33 8.92 -6.65 10.27
N ALA A 34 8.40 -7.45 11.21
CA ALA A 34 8.43 -7.10 12.62
C ALA A 34 9.85 -7.05 13.22
N TRP A 35 10.83 -7.72 12.63
CA TRP A 35 12.22 -7.68 13.08
C TRP A 35 12.80 -6.27 13.03
N ASN A 36 12.50 -5.53 11.98
CA ASN A 36 12.97 -4.16 11.82
C ASN A 36 12.28 -3.17 12.77
N LEU A 37 11.13 -3.55 13.31
CA LEU A 37 10.45 -2.77 14.37
C LEU A 37 11.06 -3.02 15.77
N ASP A 38 11.59 -4.20 16.03
CA ASP A 38 12.07 -4.62 17.33
C ASP A 38 13.61 -4.77 17.35
N GLU A 39 14.14 -5.89 16.82
CA GLU A 39 15.53 -6.30 17.01
C GLU A 39 16.52 -5.48 16.20
N HIS A 40 16.17 -5.06 14.98
CA HIS A 40 17.05 -4.36 14.05
C HIS A 40 16.76 -2.87 13.91
N PHE A 41 15.91 -2.31 14.76
CA PHE A 41 15.50 -0.90 14.64
C PHE A 41 16.70 0.08 14.57
N PRO A 42 17.76 -0.02 15.41
CA PRO A 42 18.88 0.93 15.36
C PRO A 42 19.67 0.89 14.05
N GLU A 43 19.69 -0.23 13.35
CA GLU A 43 20.38 -0.37 12.06
C GLU A 43 19.50 0.13 10.92
N THR A 44 18.22 -0.22 10.97
CA THR A 44 17.19 0.24 10.03
C THR A 44 17.08 1.75 10.06
N ASP A 45 17.01 2.34 11.25
CA ASP A 45 16.91 3.79 11.45
C ASP A 45 18.12 4.53 10.83
N ARG A 46 19.35 4.08 11.11
CA ARG A 46 20.56 4.67 10.50
C ARG A 46 20.60 4.58 8.96
N THR A 47 20.00 3.53 8.41
CA THR A 47 19.92 3.38 6.96
C THR A 47 18.87 4.33 6.40
N LEU A 48 17.70 4.38 7.03
CA LEU A 48 16.60 5.25 6.63
C LEU A 48 16.94 6.74 6.75
N GLU A 49 17.68 7.16 7.78
CA GLU A 49 18.17 8.55 7.88
C GLU A 49 18.88 9.00 6.60
N LYS A 50 19.73 8.12 6.04
CA LYS A 50 20.48 8.41 4.79
C LYS A 50 19.57 8.37 3.56
N THR A 51 18.72 7.35 3.48
CA THR A 51 17.79 7.17 2.36
C THR A 51 16.81 8.32 2.25
N LEU A 52 16.27 8.78 3.37
CA LEU A 52 15.24 9.81 3.45
C LEU A 52 15.79 11.25 3.47
N ALA A 53 17.11 11.42 3.52
CA ALA A 53 17.71 12.76 3.57
C ALA A 53 17.30 13.61 2.36
N GLY A 54 16.69 14.79 2.63
CA GLY A 54 16.20 15.72 1.60
C GLY A 54 14.87 15.33 0.94
N ILE A 55 14.20 14.26 1.41
CA ILE A 55 12.89 13.83 0.90
C ILE A 55 11.82 14.17 1.93
N SER A 56 10.85 15.00 1.55
CA SER A 56 9.78 15.48 2.44
C SER A 56 8.47 14.68 2.33
N HIS A 57 8.22 14.03 1.18
CA HIS A 57 7.02 13.25 0.95
C HIS A 57 7.29 11.78 1.25
N ARG A 58 6.61 11.24 2.27
CA ARG A 58 6.86 9.90 2.78
C ARG A 58 5.56 9.18 3.06
N VAL A 59 5.54 7.89 2.77
CA VAL A 59 4.51 6.92 3.13
C VAL A 59 5.21 5.77 3.83
N LEU A 60 4.53 5.00 4.64
CA LEU A 60 5.11 3.84 5.32
C LEU A 60 4.27 2.60 5.03
N HIS A 61 4.91 1.54 4.58
CA HIS A 61 4.32 0.20 4.52
C HIS A 61 4.54 -0.51 5.86
N GLY A 62 3.46 -0.95 6.47
CA GLY A 62 3.53 -1.65 7.76
C GLY A 62 3.71 -3.16 7.62
N PRO A 63 3.94 -3.86 8.74
CA PRO A 63 4.14 -5.29 8.74
C PRO A 63 2.86 -6.04 8.36
N PHE A 64 3.02 -7.16 7.65
CA PHE A 64 1.89 -7.94 7.16
C PHE A 64 1.99 -9.45 7.45
N ASN A 65 3.21 -9.99 7.62
CA ASN A 65 3.38 -11.43 7.86
C ASN A 65 2.68 -11.86 9.15
N GLU A 66 1.85 -12.91 9.07
CA GLU A 66 1.05 -13.49 10.16
C GLU A 66 0.05 -12.51 10.82
N LEU A 67 -0.20 -11.36 10.24
CA LEU A 67 -1.05 -10.32 10.83
C LEU A 67 -2.42 -10.27 10.14
N PHE A 68 -3.42 -10.83 10.82
CA PHE A 68 -4.79 -10.90 10.30
C PHE A 68 -5.77 -10.20 11.24
N PRO A 69 -6.31 -9.03 10.85
CA PRO A 69 -7.38 -8.35 11.60
C PRO A 69 -8.59 -9.25 11.88
N CYS A 70 -8.87 -10.19 10.98
CA CYS A 70 -9.95 -11.16 11.06
C CYS A 70 -9.60 -12.47 11.74
N ALA A 71 -8.40 -12.62 12.31
CA ALA A 71 -7.96 -13.90 12.93
C ALA A 71 -9.00 -14.45 13.90
N ILE A 72 -9.21 -15.78 13.88
CA ILE A 72 -10.16 -16.46 14.79
C ILE A 72 -9.67 -16.35 16.24
N ASP A 73 -8.36 -16.53 16.45
CA ASP A 73 -7.77 -16.39 17.79
C ASP A 73 -7.69 -14.91 18.22
N PRO A 74 -8.31 -14.52 19.35
CA PRO A 74 -8.24 -13.16 19.86
C PRO A 74 -6.81 -12.67 20.13
N LYS A 75 -5.88 -13.57 20.48
CA LYS A 75 -4.47 -13.19 20.69
C LYS A 75 -3.77 -12.85 19.40
N ALA A 76 -4.09 -13.55 18.30
CA ALA A 76 -3.59 -13.18 16.96
C ALA A 76 -4.12 -11.82 16.53
N ARG A 77 -5.41 -11.51 16.76
CA ARG A 77 -5.95 -10.15 16.52
C ARG A 77 -5.27 -9.08 17.38
N GLN A 78 -4.96 -9.40 18.65
CA GLN A 78 -4.22 -8.48 19.52
C GLN A 78 -2.80 -8.25 19.00
N LEU A 79 -2.13 -9.28 18.49
CA LEU A 79 -0.81 -9.14 17.86
C LEU A 79 -0.89 -8.23 16.63
N ALA A 80 -1.86 -8.43 15.74
CA ALA A 80 -2.07 -7.56 14.58
C ALA A 80 -2.29 -6.11 15.02
N LYS A 81 -3.17 -5.87 16.01
CA LYS A 81 -3.43 -4.53 16.56
C LYS A 81 -2.17 -3.89 17.14
N PHE A 82 -1.36 -4.65 17.85
CA PHE A 82 -0.09 -4.18 18.42
C PHE A 82 0.89 -3.77 17.30
N ARG A 83 1.11 -4.62 16.31
CA ARG A 83 2.04 -4.35 15.19
C ARG A 83 1.59 -3.17 14.33
N TYR A 84 0.31 -3.06 14.07
CA TYR A 84 -0.22 -1.93 13.30
C TYR A 84 -0.11 -0.59 14.06
N ARG A 85 -0.21 -0.60 15.40
CA ARG A 85 0.11 0.56 16.22
C ARG A 85 1.59 0.93 16.16
N GLN A 86 2.50 -0.04 16.17
CA GLN A 86 3.92 0.22 15.99
C GLN A 86 4.18 0.87 14.61
N ALA A 87 3.62 0.32 13.53
CA ALA A 87 3.75 0.90 12.18
C ALA A 87 3.22 2.35 12.13
N ARG A 88 2.05 2.60 12.72
CA ARG A 88 1.48 3.94 12.84
C ARG A 88 2.42 4.90 13.58
N ASP A 89 3.01 4.47 14.67
CA ASP A 89 3.92 5.29 15.48
C ASP A 89 5.25 5.52 14.74
N MET A 90 5.74 4.54 13.96
CA MET A 90 6.89 4.71 13.06
C MET A 90 6.59 5.67 11.91
N ALA A 91 5.39 5.63 11.32
CA ALA A 91 5.00 6.61 10.31
C ALA A 91 5.11 8.04 10.85
N ARG A 92 4.62 8.28 12.06
CA ARG A 92 4.77 9.59 12.73
C ARG A 92 6.23 9.95 12.98
N TYR A 93 7.05 8.99 13.40
CA TYR A 93 8.47 9.19 13.65
C TYR A 93 9.21 9.64 12.39
N TYR A 94 8.93 9.01 11.25
CA TYR A 94 9.52 9.38 9.96
C TYR A 94 8.78 10.49 9.20
N GLY A 95 7.74 11.08 9.77
CA GLY A 95 6.96 12.14 9.14
C GLY A 95 6.16 11.70 7.92
N ALA A 96 5.76 10.42 7.88
CA ALA A 96 4.82 9.90 6.89
C ALA A 96 3.38 10.20 7.33
N ASP A 97 2.54 10.62 6.40
CA ASP A 97 1.13 10.93 6.62
C ASP A 97 0.20 9.78 6.27
N LYS A 98 0.73 8.72 5.66
CA LYS A 98 0.01 7.50 5.31
C LYS A 98 0.72 6.25 5.81
N VAL A 99 -0.09 5.27 6.18
CA VAL A 99 0.36 3.90 6.51
C VAL A 99 -0.42 2.93 5.63
N ILE A 100 0.30 2.08 4.90
CA ILE A 100 -0.27 1.00 4.12
C ILE A 100 -0.24 -0.27 4.96
N LEU A 101 -1.37 -0.95 5.03
CA LEU A 101 -1.54 -2.21 5.77
C LEU A 101 -2.35 -3.18 4.93
N HIS A 102 -1.92 -4.43 4.84
CA HIS A 102 -2.69 -5.46 4.12
C HIS A 102 -4.08 -5.64 4.74
N GLY A 103 -5.11 -5.82 3.90
CA GLY A 103 -6.46 -6.16 4.34
C GLY A 103 -6.52 -7.46 5.12
N GLY A 104 -5.62 -8.39 4.81
CA GLY A 104 -5.42 -9.64 5.55
C GLY A 104 -6.43 -10.72 5.21
N TYR A 105 -7.00 -10.72 4.00
CA TYR A 105 -7.79 -11.84 3.54
C TYR A 105 -6.91 -13.03 3.15
N ASN A 106 -7.30 -14.21 3.61
CA ASN A 106 -6.69 -15.46 3.19
C ASN A 106 -7.78 -16.49 2.88
N PRO A 107 -8.01 -16.86 1.61
CA PRO A 107 -9.11 -17.71 1.17
C PRO A 107 -9.03 -19.15 1.70
N TRP A 108 -7.85 -19.60 2.14
CA TRP A 108 -7.66 -20.93 2.74
C TRP A 108 -7.95 -20.96 4.24
N LEU A 109 -8.06 -19.79 4.89
CA LEU A 109 -8.26 -19.68 6.34
C LEU A 109 -9.62 -19.09 6.71
N TYR A 110 -10.17 -18.19 5.89
CA TYR A 110 -11.33 -17.39 6.25
C TYR A 110 -12.41 -17.41 5.17
N TYR A 111 -13.66 -17.59 5.59
CA TYR A 111 -14.80 -17.30 4.73
C TYR A 111 -14.96 -15.79 4.53
N PRO A 112 -15.43 -15.32 3.35
CA PRO A 112 -15.59 -13.90 3.05
C PRO A 112 -16.40 -13.12 4.09
N VAL A 113 -17.55 -13.65 4.52
CA VAL A 113 -18.40 -13.01 5.53
C VAL A 113 -17.66 -12.86 6.88
N TRP A 114 -16.96 -13.91 7.32
CA TRP A 114 -16.14 -13.84 8.54
C TRP A 114 -15.06 -12.77 8.44
N TYR A 115 -14.34 -12.76 7.34
CA TYR A 115 -13.30 -11.76 7.07
C TYR A 115 -13.85 -10.33 7.18
N GLN A 116 -14.96 -10.04 6.52
CA GLN A 116 -15.58 -8.73 6.53
C GLN A 116 -16.05 -8.33 7.94
N GLU A 117 -16.84 -9.18 8.61
CA GLU A 117 -17.37 -8.88 9.95
C GLU A 117 -16.27 -8.64 10.99
N GLN A 118 -15.25 -9.49 11.02
CA GLN A 118 -14.17 -9.36 11.99
C GLN A 118 -13.25 -8.17 11.69
N SER A 119 -12.97 -7.90 10.40
CA SER A 119 -12.18 -6.75 10.00
C SER A 119 -12.91 -5.43 10.30
N ILE A 120 -14.22 -5.35 10.04
CA ILE A 120 -15.05 -4.19 10.41
C ILE A 120 -14.97 -3.94 11.93
N ALA A 121 -15.15 -4.99 12.74
CA ALA A 121 -15.05 -4.87 14.19
C ALA A 121 -13.65 -4.39 14.64
N PHE A 122 -12.59 -4.94 14.05
CA PHE A 122 -11.21 -4.56 14.33
C PHE A 122 -10.93 -3.11 14.00
N TRP A 123 -11.29 -2.65 12.80
CA TRP A 123 -10.98 -1.30 12.32
C TRP A 123 -11.84 -0.21 12.99
N ARG A 124 -13.05 -0.52 13.44
CA ARG A 124 -13.85 0.38 14.29
C ARG A 124 -13.19 0.70 15.63
N GLU A 125 -12.40 -0.22 16.16
CA GLU A 125 -11.65 -0.04 17.41
C GLU A 125 -10.21 0.47 17.20
N PHE A 126 -9.73 0.56 15.97
CA PHE A 126 -8.37 0.98 15.70
C PHE A 126 -8.29 2.51 15.65
N GLU A 127 -7.48 3.09 16.52
CA GLU A 127 -7.30 4.54 16.61
C GLU A 127 -6.36 5.04 15.50
N ILE A 128 -6.85 5.89 14.61
CA ILE A 128 -6.08 6.59 13.59
C ILE A 128 -5.94 8.06 14.05
N PRO A 129 -4.72 8.57 14.30
CA PRO A 129 -4.51 9.95 14.72
C PRO A 129 -4.94 10.96 13.65
N GLU A 130 -5.36 12.14 14.09
CA GLU A 130 -5.64 13.25 13.18
C GLU A 130 -4.43 13.57 12.29
N GLY A 131 -4.69 13.82 11.01
CA GLY A 131 -3.65 14.09 10.00
C GLY A 131 -2.95 12.84 9.45
N MET A 132 -3.34 11.65 9.87
CA MET A 132 -2.85 10.38 9.32
C MET A 132 -3.95 9.65 8.56
N THR A 133 -3.58 8.96 7.49
CA THR A 133 -4.46 8.05 6.75
C THR A 133 -3.93 6.63 6.85
N VAL A 134 -4.79 5.69 7.17
CA VAL A 134 -4.51 4.24 7.04
C VAL A 134 -5.17 3.76 5.74
N CYS A 135 -4.40 3.08 4.90
CA CYS A 135 -4.89 2.51 3.65
C CYS A 135 -4.84 0.99 3.73
N LEU A 136 -5.98 0.35 3.54
CA LEU A 136 -6.07 -1.11 3.46
C LEU A 136 -5.75 -1.54 2.04
N GLU A 137 -4.75 -2.40 1.92
CA GLU A 137 -4.29 -2.93 0.64
C GLU A 137 -4.96 -4.26 0.32
N ASN A 138 -5.42 -4.40 -0.92
CA ASN A 138 -5.88 -5.68 -1.46
C ASN A 138 -4.70 -6.59 -1.78
N VAL A 139 -4.82 -7.86 -1.42
CA VAL A 139 -3.80 -8.90 -1.72
C VAL A 139 -4.46 -10.10 -2.43
N LEU A 140 -5.29 -10.85 -1.71
CA LEU A 140 -5.92 -12.07 -2.20
C LEU A 140 -7.44 -11.97 -2.34
N GLU A 141 -7.98 -10.78 -2.20
CA GLU A 141 -9.42 -10.55 -2.38
C GLU A 141 -9.80 -10.79 -3.86
N PRO A 142 -10.75 -11.70 -4.16
CA PRO A 142 -11.12 -12.02 -5.54
C PRO A 142 -11.95 -10.93 -6.20
N GLU A 143 -12.53 -10.00 -5.43
CA GLU A 143 -13.43 -8.95 -5.91
C GLU A 143 -13.36 -7.70 -5.01
N PRO A 144 -13.62 -6.50 -5.56
CA PRO A 144 -13.45 -5.23 -4.84
C PRO A 144 -14.39 -5.07 -3.63
N GLU A 145 -15.62 -5.59 -3.71
CA GLU A 145 -16.61 -5.42 -2.66
C GLU A 145 -16.18 -6.00 -1.31
N MET A 146 -15.30 -6.99 -1.31
CA MET A 146 -14.82 -7.59 -0.07
C MET A 146 -14.09 -6.59 0.82
N LEU A 147 -13.18 -5.80 0.25
CA LEU A 147 -12.41 -4.80 0.99
C LEU A 147 -13.16 -3.48 1.10
N LEU A 148 -13.89 -3.09 0.04
CA LEU A 148 -14.67 -1.87 -0.02
C LEU A 148 -15.76 -1.82 1.05
N GLN A 149 -16.44 -2.92 1.31
CA GLN A 149 -17.45 -3.00 2.37
C GLN A 149 -16.86 -2.72 3.74
N ILE A 150 -15.64 -3.19 4.02
CA ILE A 150 -14.97 -2.93 5.30
C ILE A 150 -14.82 -1.43 5.53
N VAL A 151 -14.28 -0.71 4.54
CA VAL A 151 -14.04 0.73 4.65
C VAL A 151 -15.35 1.52 4.76
N ARG A 152 -16.37 1.14 3.98
CA ARG A 152 -17.71 1.74 4.04
C ARG A 152 -18.36 1.57 5.42
N GLU A 153 -18.34 0.35 5.95
CA GLU A 153 -18.99 0.02 7.23
C GLU A 153 -18.26 0.58 8.44
N VAL A 154 -16.94 0.73 8.36
CA VAL A 154 -16.14 1.39 9.42
C VAL A 154 -16.47 2.88 9.49
N ASP A 155 -16.76 3.50 8.35
CA ASP A 155 -17.17 4.92 8.19
C ASP A 155 -16.21 5.90 8.89
N ASN A 156 -14.91 5.66 8.74
CA ASN A 156 -13.87 6.54 9.24
C ASN A 156 -13.17 7.25 8.07
N PRO A 157 -13.21 8.59 7.95
CA PRO A 157 -12.61 9.32 6.83
C PRO A 157 -11.09 9.17 6.73
N GLN A 158 -10.43 8.73 7.79
CA GLN A 158 -8.99 8.46 7.85
C GLN A 158 -8.63 7.02 7.45
N LEU A 159 -9.63 6.15 7.21
CA LEU A 159 -9.45 4.81 6.68
C LEU A 159 -9.82 4.81 5.20
N GLY A 160 -8.90 4.42 4.35
CA GLY A 160 -9.11 4.32 2.91
C GLY A 160 -8.56 3.02 2.34
N LEU A 161 -8.48 2.96 1.03
CA LEU A 161 -7.91 1.82 0.29
C LEU A 161 -6.57 2.19 -0.32
N CYS A 162 -5.65 1.23 -0.30
CA CYS A 162 -4.53 1.15 -1.22
C CYS A 162 -4.91 0.13 -2.30
N LEU A 163 -5.03 0.58 -3.54
CA LEU A 163 -5.27 -0.34 -4.65
C LEU A 163 -3.93 -0.80 -5.21
N ASP A 164 -3.55 -2.03 -4.87
CA ASP A 164 -2.44 -2.70 -5.53
C ASP A 164 -2.93 -3.34 -6.83
N VAL A 165 -2.43 -2.80 -7.93
CA VAL A 165 -2.87 -3.19 -9.28
C VAL A 165 -2.24 -4.50 -9.74
N GLY A 166 -1.05 -4.82 -9.24
CA GLY A 166 -0.39 -6.08 -9.53
C GLY A 166 -1.05 -7.25 -8.81
N HIS A 167 -1.41 -7.09 -7.54
CA HIS A 167 -2.20 -8.08 -6.81
C HIS A 167 -3.54 -8.35 -7.50
N VAL A 168 -4.24 -7.29 -7.94
CA VAL A 168 -5.48 -7.49 -8.71
C VAL A 168 -5.23 -8.32 -9.96
N ASN A 169 -4.20 -7.97 -10.74
CA ASN A 169 -3.91 -8.68 -11.99
C ASN A 169 -3.53 -10.16 -11.77
N ALA A 170 -2.85 -10.46 -10.66
CA ALA A 170 -2.38 -11.80 -10.35
C ALA A 170 -3.45 -12.68 -9.67
N TYR A 171 -4.32 -12.10 -8.82
CA TYR A 171 -5.14 -12.90 -7.89
C TYR A 171 -6.64 -12.63 -7.98
N SER A 172 -7.07 -11.50 -8.55
CA SER A 172 -8.49 -11.16 -8.63
C SER A 172 -9.19 -11.85 -9.82
N GLN A 173 -10.50 -12.08 -9.65
CA GLN A 173 -11.38 -12.52 -10.73
C GLN A 173 -11.97 -11.33 -11.51
N VAL A 174 -11.75 -10.11 -11.04
CA VAL A 174 -12.29 -8.87 -11.59
C VAL A 174 -11.14 -8.04 -12.17
N PRO A 175 -11.28 -7.47 -13.38
CA PRO A 175 -10.22 -6.67 -13.99
C PRO A 175 -9.83 -5.42 -13.18
N VAL A 176 -8.57 -5.01 -13.27
CA VAL A 176 -8.01 -3.84 -12.56
C VAL A 176 -8.82 -2.55 -12.78
N MET A 177 -9.31 -2.31 -14.00
CA MET A 177 -10.11 -1.13 -14.32
C MET A 177 -11.44 -1.11 -13.58
N GLU A 178 -12.07 -2.25 -13.41
CA GLU A 178 -13.32 -2.39 -12.66
C GLU A 178 -13.10 -2.20 -11.15
N TRP A 179 -11.98 -2.71 -10.60
CA TRP A 179 -11.53 -2.40 -9.23
C TRP A 179 -11.38 -0.90 -9.01
N LEU A 180 -10.68 -0.22 -9.93
CA LEU A 180 -10.49 1.22 -9.87
C LEU A 180 -11.84 1.95 -9.85
N GLU A 181 -12.74 1.62 -10.78
CA GLU A 181 -14.04 2.30 -10.90
C GLU A 181 -14.93 2.05 -9.68
N THR A 182 -14.96 0.82 -9.19
CA THR A 182 -15.77 0.43 -8.03
C THR A 182 -15.27 1.08 -6.74
N CYS A 183 -13.95 1.16 -6.54
CA CYS A 183 -13.35 1.63 -5.30
C CYS A 183 -12.99 3.12 -5.30
N ALA A 184 -13.13 3.85 -6.41
CA ALA A 184 -12.59 5.20 -6.64
C ALA A 184 -12.82 6.18 -5.48
N GLY A 185 -14.02 6.18 -4.87
CA GLY A 185 -14.37 7.10 -3.76
C GLY A 185 -13.58 6.87 -2.48
N PHE A 186 -12.97 5.69 -2.33
CA PHE A 186 -12.27 5.27 -1.11
C PHE A 186 -10.76 5.09 -1.31
N ILE A 187 -10.27 5.07 -2.55
CA ILE A 187 -8.84 4.95 -2.83
C ILE A 187 -8.12 6.22 -2.36
N ARG A 188 -7.06 6.04 -1.56
CA ARG A 188 -6.17 7.09 -1.06
C ARG A 188 -4.74 6.88 -1.50
N HIS A 189 -4.40 5.65 -1.87
CA HIS A 189 -3.08 5.27 -2.35
C HIS A 189 -3.19 4.14 -3.39
N PHE A 190 -2.15 4.00 -4.21
CA PHE A 190 -1.98 2.90 -5.15
C PHE A 190 -0.58 2.30 -4.98
N HIS A 191 -0.47 0.99 -5.09
CA HIS A 191 0.77 0.33 -5.46
C HIS A 191 0.73 0.02 -6.95
N ILE A 192 1.76 0.46 -7.65
CA ILE A 192 1.84 0.34 -9.11
C ILE A 192 3.09 -0.45 -9.47
N HIS A 193 2.89 -1.61 -9.99
CA HIS A 193 3.87 -2.46 -10.65
C HIS A 193 3.14 -3.29 -11.70
N ASN A 194 3.86 -4.00 -12.55
CA ASN A 194 3.23 -4.85 -13.54
C ASN A 194 3.54 -6.32 -13.28
N ASN A 195 2.83 -7.22 -13.92
CA ASN A 195 3.07 -8.65 -13.97
C ASN A 195 2.31 -9.27 -15.16
N PHE A 196 2.44 -10.57 -15.34
CA PHE A 196 1.83 -11.28 -16.47
C PHE A 196 0.48 -11.94 -16.15
N GLY A 197 -0.07 -11.70 -14.95
CA GLY A 197 -1.34 -12.24 -14.49
C GLY A 197 -1.25 -13.66 -13.91
N ASP A 198 -0.05 -14.17 -13.69
CA ASP A 198 0.22 -15.52 -13.17
C ASP A 198 0.78 -15.51 -11.74
N GLN A 199 1.52 -14.48 -11.39
CA GLN A 199 2.11 -14.28 -10.07
C GLN A 199 2.43 -12.79 -9.82
N ASP A 200 2.58 -12.45 -8.56
CA ASP A 200 2.96 -11.12 -8.14
C ASP A 200 4.48 -10.91 -8.27
N SER A 201 4.92 -10.51 -9.48
CA SER A 201 6.33 -10.49 -9.85
C SER A 201 6.98 -9.10 -9.86
N HIS A 202 6.27 -8.04 -9.48
CA HIS A 202 6.76 -6.65 -9.36
C HIS A 202 7.60 -6.17 -10.55
N GLN A 203 7.12 -6.44 -11.77
CA GLN A 203 7.79 -6.03 -13.01
C GLN A 203 7.70 -4.52 -13.24
N ASN A 204 8.60 -3.99 -14.07
CA ASN A 204 8.53 -2.61 -14.52
C ASN A 204 7.20 -2.29 -15.23
N LEU A 205 6.81 -1.01 -15.27
CA LEU A 205 5.50 -0.56 -15.76
C LEU A 205 5.20 -1.01 -17.19
N GLN A 206 6.22 -1.14 -18.04
CA GLN A 206 6.12 -1.58 -19.42
C GLN A 206 6.19 -3.12 -19.60
N GLU A 207 6.41 -3.88 -18.53
CA GLU A 207 6.70 -5.33 -18.58
C GLU A 207 5.56 -6.12 -17.92
N GLY A 208 4.50 -6.38 -18.67
CA GLY A 208 3.35 -7.14 -18.17
C GLY A 208 2.08 -6.91 -18.98
N THR A 209 0.96 -7.31 -18.39
CA THR A 209 -0.36 -7.28 -19.05
C THR A 209 -1.26 -6.15 -18.58
N ILE A 210 -0.90 -5.43 -17.51
CA ILE A 210 -1.68 -4.28 -17.01
C ILE A 210 -1.49 -3.10 -17.97
N PRO A 211 -2.58 -2.48 -18.48
CA PRO A 211 -2.51 -1.30 -19.34
C PRO A 211 -2.23 -0.03 -18.49
N VAL A 212 -1.01 0.06 -17.92
CA VAL A 212 -0.64 1.03 -16.87
C VAL A 212 -0.93 2.47 -17.30
N LYS A 213 -0.65 2.87 -18.54
CA LYS A 213 -0.92 4.23 -19.01
C LYS A 213 -2.41 4.59 -18.90
N ALA A 214 -3.28 3.72 -19.44
CA ALA A 214 -4.72 3.94 -19.39
C ALA A 214 -5.25 3.92 -17.94
N LEU A 215 -4.68 3.06 -17.10
CA LEU A 215 -4.99 2.99 -15.67
C LEU A 215 -4.65 4.31 -14.95
N LEU A 216 -3.45 4.84 -15.16
CA LEU A 216 -3.01 6.10 -14.54
C LEU A 216 -3.87 7.29 -15.01
N GLU A 217 -4.15 7.39 -16.30
CA GLU A 217 -5.04 8.42 -16.86
C GLU A 217 -6.46 8.35 -16.25
N ARG A 218 -6.96 7.15 -16.05
CA ARG A 218 -8.26 6.94 -15.42
C ARG A 218 -8.23 7.25 -13.93
N ALA A 219 -7.17 6.85 -13.23
CA ALA A 219 -6.96 7.15 -11.80
C ALA A 219 -6.86 8.67 -11.56
N GLU A 220 -6.20 9.43 -12.43
CA GLU A 220 -6.16 10.90 -12.33
C GLU A 220 -7.56 11.53 -12.38
N THR A 221 -8.44 10.94 -13.17
CA THR A 221 -9.83 11.43 -13.31
C THR A 221 -10.69 11.07 -12.09
N LEU A 222 -10.57 9.83 -11.61
CA LEU A 222 -11.45 9.29 -10.58
C LEU A 222 -10.93 9.54 -9.15
N CYS A 223 -9.61 9.55 -8.97
CA CYS A 223 -8.93 9.63 -7.68
C CYS A 223 -7.85 10.73 -7.69
N PRO A 224 -8.16 12.01 -8.02
CA PRO A 224 -7.17 13.06 -8.28
C PRO A 224 -6.30 13.42 -7.06
N GLN A 225 -6.67 12.99 -5.86
CA GLN A 225 -5.93 13.23 -4.62
C GLN A 225 -5.15 12.00 -4.15
N ALA A 226 -5.34 10.84 -4.78
CA ALA A 226 -4.61 9.64 -4.41
C ALA A 226 -3.13 9.76 -4.78
N THR A 227 -2.29 9.15 -3.97
CA THR A 227 -0.85 9.03 -4.24
C THR A 227 -0.53 7.62 -4.76
N MET A 228 0.65 7.43 -5.31
CA MET A 228 1.02 6.19 -6.00
C MET A 228 2.47 5.83 -5.68
N THR A 229 2.70 4.61 -5.23
CA THR A 229 4.05 4.07 -5.05
C THR A 229 4.39 3.13 -6.21
N LEU A 230 5.55 3.32 -6.82
CA LEU A 230 6.18 2.29 -7.63
C LEU A 230 6.79 1.25 -6.69
N GLU A 231 6.17 0.09 -6.63
CA GLU A 231 6.64 -1.02 -5.80
C GLU A 231 7.42 -2.03 -6.66
N ILE A 232 8.62 -1.60 -7.07
CA ILE A 232 9.46 -2.28 -8.06
C ILE A 232 10.89 -2.34 -7.54
N PRO A 233 11.55 -3.52 -7.52
CA PRO A 233 12.92 -3.67 -6.98
C PRO A 233 14.01 -2.92 -7.75
N GLU A 234 13.80 -2.63 -9.04
CA GLU A 234 14.70 -1.89 -9.93
C GLU A 234 13.88 -0.86 -10.72
N GLY A 235 13.50 0.24 -10.06
CA GLY A 235 12.50 1.18 -10.53
C GLY A 235 12.98 2.23 -11.55
N GLU A 236 14.28 2.37 -11.84
CA GLU A 236 14.82 3.44 -12.70
C GLU A 236 14.15 3.48 -14.08
N SER A 237 13.99 2.32 -14.72
CA SER A 237 13.33 2.16 -16.01
C SER A 237 11.87 2.64 -16.00
N SER A 238 11.17 2.35 -14.91
CA SER A 238 9.78 2.79 -14.69
C SER A 238 9.67 4.29 -14.40
N VAL A 239 10.65 4.88 -13.73
CA VAL A 239 10.72 6.34 -13.53
C VAL A 239 10.89 7.05 -14.87
N HIS A 240 11.80 6.60 -15.73
CA HIS A 240 11.97 7.14 -17.08
C HIS A 240 10.68 6.98 -17.92
N TRP A 241 10.03 5.84 -17.82
CA TRP A 241 8.75 5.61 -18.49
C TRP A 241 7.67 6.61 -18.04
N LEU A 242 7.58 6.93 -16.74
CA LEU A 242 6.66 7.96 -16.23
C LEU A 242 6.99 9.34 -16.79
N GLU A 243 8.27 9.68 -16.92
CA GLU A 243 8.70 10.98 -17.47
C GLU A 243 8.30 11.16 -18.93
N GLU A 244 8.36 10.07 -19.71
CA GLU A 244 8.01 10.10 -21.13
C GLU A 244 6.49 10.07 -21.39
N HIS A 245 5.70 9.48 -20.51
CA HIS A 245 4.30 9.16 -20.81
C HIS A 245 3.27 9.83 -19.90
N ILE A 246 3.68 10.30 -18.70
CA ILE A 246 2.74 10.76 -17.67
C ILE A 246 3.04 12.19 -17.21
N PHE A 247 4.30 12.57 -17.05
CA PHE A 247 4.74 13.91 -16.60
C PHE A 247 4.98 14.87 -17.75
#